data_6fbb642b522f719d7fe0cae1f8fe08ff
#
_entry.id   6fbb642b522f719d7fe0cae1f8fe08ff
#
_cell.length_a   1.000
_cell.length_b   1.000
_cell.length_c   1.000
_cell.angle_alpha   90.00
_cell.angle_beta   90.00
_cell.angle_gamma   90.00
#
_symmetry.space_group_name_H-M   'P 1'
#
loop_
_entity.id
_entity.type
_entity.pdbx_description
1 polymer ?
#
loop_
_entity_poly.entity_id
_entity_poly.type
_entity_poly.pdbx_seq_one_letter_code
_entity_poly.pdbx_strand_id
1 'polypeptide(L)'
;MKSKGVPGDPEKCAISRGGALVCAVFFIGVLLSGAVYYGISVIMGHTELCDGYYDGEKYDFGAAYRLDDVFYRSAPLRRDIMKLKYLLFGRVENEDIIVGDDGYLFDVYDTEYGYDYVRDYIGEFYSDEEVRALADAVKFRRDVFAAYGAEYRLAVIPNSQTVCSDKIPDYFGSISPDTRLARFSALMAEEGEDCMVDLSATFCPIPDAWQLYNNTENSVNSLGAYYIYRTVFESLPAKYTEGHWLIPFDSLRFITQLTDGRTLARRAGLEKVIRNRTVSLPSETTKKYITFGYFFDIEATYSKSEYRDEIPVKPTVLLEFLSGDEWDKILLSEYFSGTFGDVGYRFGHDLSTDAIGRFRPQVVIQFIHENELSALLDPVITETYENAYADVMSDAETKEEE
;
A
#
# COMPACT_ATOMS: atom_id res chain seq x y z
N MET A 1 -27.03 13.89 -54.77
CA MET A 1 -26.79 13.85 -53.34
C MET A 1 -27.41 12.57 -52.78
N LYS A 2 -26.58 11.59 -52.44
CA LYS A 2 -27.02 10.31 -51.88
C LYS A 2 -26.96 10.45 -50.34
N SER A 3 -28.10 10.29 -49.67
CA SER A 3 -28.22 10.27 -48.23
C SER A 3 -27.49 9.03 -47.67
N LYS A 4 -26.52 9.25 -46.79
CA LYS A 4 -25.87 8.17 -46.01
C LYS A 4 -26.85 7.70 -44.96
N GLY A 5 -27.16 6.41 -44.97
CA GLY A 5 -27.97 5.75 -43.97
C GLY A 5 -27.36 5.81 -42.58
N VAL A 6 -28.20 5.94 -41.59
CA VAL A 6 -27.93 5.83 -40.14
C VAL A 6 -27.46 4.40 -39.84
N PRO A 7 -26.43 4.18 -39.03
CA PRO A 7 -26.03 2.83 -38.60
C PRO A 7 -27.13 2.22 -37.74
N GLY A 8 -27.41 0.96 -38.03
CA GLY A 8 -28.51 0.20 -37.50
C GLY A 8 -28.52 0.07 -35.98
N ASP A 9 -29.73 -0.09 -35.47
CA ASP A 9 -30.07 -0.53 -34.13
C ASP A 9 -29.16 -1.68 -33.63
N PRO A 10 -28.68 -1.65 -32.40
CA PRO A 10 -28.01 -2.79 -31.82
C PRO A 10 -28.99 -3.97 -31.80
N GLU A 11 -28.69 -5.00 -32.58
CA GLU A 11 -29.41 -6.27 -32.57
C GLU A 11 -29.62 -6.68 -31.11
N LYS A 12 -30.87 -6.67 -30.69
CA LYS A 12 -31.30 -7.28 -29.42
C LYS A 12 -30.82 -8.72 -29.48
N CYS A 13 -29.84 -9.03 -28.64
CA CYS A 13 -29.35 -10.39 -28.43
C CYS A 13 -30.51 -11.23 -27.89
N ALA A 14 -31.37 -11.72 -28.76
CA ALA A 14 -32.50 -12.56 -28.40
C ALA A 14 -31.93 -13.91 -27.97
N ILE A 15 -31.87 -14.15 -26.68
CA ILE A 15 -31.54 -15.46 -26.10
C ILE A 15 -32.47 -16.47 -26.77
N SER A 16 -31.92 -17.46 -27.45
CA SER A 16 -32.71 -18.52 -28.07
C SER A 16 -33.59 -19.21 -27.00
N ARG A 17 -34.74 -19.73 -27.37
CA ARG A 17 -35.62 -20.46 -26.44
C ARG A 17 -34.87 -21.56 -25.68
N GLY A 18 -33.90 -22.21 -26.31
CA GLY A 18 -32.99 -23.19 -25.69
C GLY A 18 -32.07 -22.55 -24.64
N GLY A 19 -31.49 -21.39 -24.95
CA GLY A 19 -30.64 -20.66 -24.04
C GLY A 19 -31.42 -20.15 -22.82
N ALA A 20 -32.65 -19.65 -23.03
CA ALA A 20 -33.52 -19.24 -21.91
C ALA A 20 -33.89 -20.40 -21.00
N LEU A 21 -34.15 -21.60 -21.58
CA LEU A 21 -34.43 -22.80 -20.79
C LEU A 21 -33.21 -23.25 -19.96
N VAL A 22 -32.00 -23.22 -20.55
CA VAL A 22 -30.74 -23.54 -19.85
C VAL A 22 -30.50 -22.57 -18.71
N CYS A 23 -30.69 -21.27 -18.94
CA CYS A 23 -30.57 -20.26 -17.87
C CYS A 23 -31.59 -20.46 -16.77
N ALA A 24 -32.86 -20.78 -17.11
CA ALA A 24 -33.91 -21.05 -16.13
C ALA A 24 -33.62 -22.30 -15.30
N VAL A 25 -33.18 -23.39 -15.95
CA VAL A 25 -32.81 -24.65 -15.24
C VAL A 25 -31.60 -24.41 -14.33
N PHE A 26 -30.60 -23.68 -14.81
CA PHE A 26 -29.45 -23.30 -14.00
C PHE A 26 -29.85 -22.43 -12.80
N PHE A 27 -30.67 -21.41 -13.03
CA PHE A 27 -31.17 -20.53 -11.98
C PHE A 27 -32.01 -21.30 -10.93
N ILE A 28 -32.89 -22.18 -11.37
CA ILE A 28 -33.67 -23.05 -10.46
C ILE A 28 -32.73 -24.01 -9.71
N GLY A 29 -31.71 -24.56 -10.39
CA GLY A 29 -30.71 -25.41 -9.77
C GLY A 29 -29.92 -24.69 -8.66
N VAL A 30 -29.55 -23.46 -8.89
CA VAL A 30 -28.86 -22.59 -7.89
C VAL A 30 -29.80 -22.30 -6.70
N LEU A 31 -31.07 -21.96 -6.95
CA LEU A 31 -32.06 -21.73 -5.88
C LEU A 31 -32.32 -22.98 -5.06
N LEU A 32 -32.45 -24.15 -5.70
CA LEU A 32 -32.67 -25.41 -5.02
C LEU A 32 -31.41 -25.90 -4.27
N SER A 33 -30.23 -25.60 -4.74
CA SER A 33 -28.97 -26.00 -4.08
C SER A 33 -28.85 -25.41 -2.67
N GLY A 34 -29.32 -24.19 -2.46
CA GLY A 34 -29.36 -23.56 -1.13
C GLY A 34 -30.32 -24.31 -0.19
N ALA A 35 -31.51 -24.68 -0.68
CA ALA A 35 -32.48 -25.44 0.12
C ALA A 35 -31.96 -26.85 0.43
N VAL A 36 -31.32 -27.52 -0.52
CA VAL A 36 -30.69 -28.84 -0.34
C VAL A 36 -29.55 -28.76 0.67
N TYR A 37 -28.67 -27.75 0.54
CA TYR A 37 -27.58 -27.56 1.48
C TYR A 37 -28.08 -27.27 2.89
N TYR A 38 -29.11 -26.41 3.04
CA TYR A 38 -29.75 -26.16 4.31
C TYR A 38 -30.34 -27.45 4.92
N GLY A 39 -31.05 -28.23 4.12
CA GLY A 39 -31.58 -29.51 4.56
C GLY A 39 -30.51 -30.49 5.05
N ILE A 40 -29.39 -30.57 4.35
CA ILE A 40 -28.23 -31.38 4.74
C ILE A 40 -27.60 -30.86 6.03
N SER A 41 -27.42 -29.54 6.17
CA SER A 41 -26.88 -28.93 7.38
C SER A 41 -27.74 -29.15 8.61
N VAL A 42 -29.05 -29.08 8.45
CA VAL A 42 -30.04 -29.44 9.53
C VAL A 42 -29.90 -30.90 9.91
N ILE A 43 -29.82 -31.81 8.94
CA ILE A 43 -29.70 -33.26 9.19
C ILE A 43 -28.35 -33.58 9.85
N MET A 44 -27.29 -32.87 9.53
CA MET A 44 -25.94 -33.05 10.10
C MET A 44 -25.77 -32.38 11.48
N GLY A 45 -26.81 -31.76 12.03
CA GLY A 45 -26.75 -31.15 13.37
C GLY A 45 -25.97 -29.83 13.45
N HIS A 46 -25.65 -29.22 12.32
CA HIS A 46 -24.96 -27.91 12.25
C HIS A 46 -25.93 -26.73 12.47
N THR A 47 -26.98 -26.93 13.26
CA THR A 47 -28.05 -25.94 13.53
C THR A 47 -27.64 -24.87 14.54
N GLU A 48 -26.49 -25.01 15.20
CA GLU A 48 -25.99 -24.00 16.15
C GLU A 48 -25.55 -22.68 15.51
N LEU A 49 -25.56 -22.62 14.18
CA LEU A 49 -25.12 -21.45 13.40
C LEU A 49 -26.09 -20.26 13.35
N CYS A 50 -27.28 -20.41 13.94
CA CYS A 50 -28.38 -19.47 13.74
C CYS A 50 -28.75 -18.64 14.98
N ASP A 51 -28.08 -18.85 16.09
CA ASP A 51 -28.30 -18.07 17.29
C ASP A 51 -27.32 -16.88 17.37
N GLY A 52 -27.79 -15.69 17.05
CA GLY A 52 -27.04 -14.46 17.23
C GLY A 52 -27.18 -13.93 18.67
N TYR A 53 -26.07 -13.42 19.24
CA TYR A 53 -26.12 -12.62 20.45
C TYR A 53 -26.03 -11.15 20.05
N TYR A 54 -27.03 -10.36 20.47
CA TYR A 54 -26.97 -8.92 20.39
C TYR A 54 -27.16 -8.37 21.81
N ASP A 55 -26.22 -7.59 22.28
CA ASP A 55 -26.24 -6.97 23.62
C ASP A 55 -26.45 -7.96 24.79
N GLY A 56 -25.95 -9.19 24.65
CA GLY A 56 -26.05 -10.24 25.69
C GLY A 56 -27.35 -11.02 25.68
N GLU A 57 -28.31 -10.69 24.82
CA GLU A 57 -29.57 -11.44 24.67
C GLU A 57 -29.56 -12.34 23.42
N LYS A 58 -30.14 -13.52 23.57
CA LYS A 58 -30.26 -14.49 22.49
C LYS A 58 -31.51 -14.19 21.65
N TYR A 59 -31.32 -13.86 20.35
CA TYR A 59 -32.41 -13.62 19.43
C TYR A 59 -32.64 -14.81 18.48
N ASP A 60 -33.89 -15.24 18.35
CA ASP A 60 -34.32 -16.21 17.33
C ASP A 60 -34.70 -15.47 16.05
N PHE A 61 -33.77 -15.44 15.09
CA PHE A 61 -34.05 -14.92 13.76
C PHE A 61 -34.88 -15.94 12.96
N GLY A 62 -36.01 -15.54 12.40
CA GLY A 62 -36.92 -16.41 11.64
C GLY A 62 -36.24 -17.13 10.46
N ALA A 63 -36.92 -18.16 9.92
CA ALA A 63 -36.38 -19.08 8.90
C ALA A 63 -35.80 -18.41 7.65
N ALA A 64 -36.28 -17.23 7.25
CA ALA A 64 -35.75 -16.48 6.12
C ALA A 64 -34.33 -15.91 6.40
N TYR A 65 -34.13 -15.43 7.61
CA TYR A 65 -32.81 -14.93 8.04
C TYR A 65 -31.81 -16.10 8.20
N ARG A 66 -32.30 -17.28 8.63
CA ARG A 66 -31.50 -18.50 8.72
C ARG A 66 -31.00 -18.98 7.36
N LEU A 67 -31.84 -18.85 6.32
CA LEU A 67 -31.42 -19.16 4.94
C LEU A 67 -30.34 -18.17 4.44
N ASP A 68 -30.52 -16.89 4.66
CA ASP A 68 -29.54 -15.88 4.32
C ASP A 68 -28.21 -16.13 5.06
N ASP A 69 -28.25 -16.39 6.35
CA ASP A 69 -27.09 -16.63 7.18
C ASP A 69 -26.32 -17.90 6.76
N VAL A 70 -27.01 -18.97 6.42
CA VAL A 70 -26.38 -20.19 5.86
C VAL A 70 -25.73 -19.91 4.50
N PHE A 71 -26.36 -19.10 3.65
CA PHE A 71 -25.79 -18.68 2.38
C PHE A 71 -24.55 -17.79 2.57
N TYR A 72 -24.64 -16.82 3.48
CA TYR A 72 -23.55 -15.88 3.73
C TYR A 72 -22.41 -16.47 4.58
N ARG A 73 -22.70 -17.36 5.52
CA ARG A 73 -21.70 -17.96 6.41
C ARG A 73 -21.09 -19.25 5.89
N SER A 74 -21.70 -19.93 4.92
CA SER A 74 -21.03 -21.07 4.30
C SER A 74 -19.89 -20.60 3.42
N ALA A 75 -18.75 -20.33 4.04
CA ALA A 75 -17.53 -19.86 3.37
C ALA A 75 -17.15 -20.65 2.11
N PRO A 76 -17.35 -21.98 2.00
CA PRO A 76 -17.11 -22.72 0.76
C PRO A 76 -18.08 -22.35 -0.36
N LEU A 77 -19.39 -22.30 -0.08
CA LEU A 77 -20.41 -22.01 -1.10
C LEU A 77 -20.29 -20.57 -1.62
N ARG A 78 -20.10 -19.61 -0.72
CA ARG A 78 -19.87 -18.21 -1.07
C ARG A 78 -18.64 -18.08 -1.99
N ARG A 79 -17.56 -18.76 -1.64
CA ARG A 79 -16.33 -18.78 -2.44
C ARG A 79 -16.56 -19.36 -3.84
N ASP A 80 -17.31 -20.43 -3.97
CA ASP A 80 -17.60 -21.05 -5.26
C ASP A 80 -18.54 -20.19 -6.13
N ILE A 81 -19.48 -19.48 -5.51
CA ILE A 81 -20.35 -18.51 -6.20
C ILE A 81 -19.50 -17.31 -6.66
N MET A 82 -18.62 -16.77 -5.82
CA MET A 82 -17.71 -15.67 -6.20
C MET A 82 -16.81 -16.08 -7.35
N LYS A 83 -16.24 -17.28 -7.30
CA LYS A 83 -15.46 -17.84 -8.42
C LYS A 83 -16.27 -17.92 -9.70
N LEU A 84 -17.49 -18.44 -9.63
CA LEU A 84 -18.35 -18.56 -10.79
C LEU A 84 -18.71 -17.19 -11.38
N LYS A 85 -19.04 -16.21 -10.53
CA LYS A 85 -19.30 -14.83 -10.96
C LYS A 85 -18.07 -14.21 -11.62
N TYR A 86 -16.90 -14.37 -11.03
CA TYR A 86 -15.66 -13.88 -11.61
C TYR A 86 -15.36 -14.54 -12.95
N LEU A 87 -15.46 -15.87 -13.07
CA LEU A 87 -15.19 -16.61 -14.30
C LEU A 87 -16.19 -16.30 -15.41
N LEU A 88 -17.45 -16.00 -15.08
CA LEU A 88 -18.50 -15.72 -16.07
C LEU A 88 -18.57 -14.25 -16.47
N PHE A 89 -18.31 -13.34 -15.55
CA PHE A 89 -18.58 -11.90 -15.72
C PHE A 89 -17.37 -11.01 -15.47
N GLY A 90 -16.24 -11.54 -14.99
CA GLY A 90 -15.07 -10.76 -14.63
C GLY A 90 -15.30 -9.80 -13.45
N ARG A 91 -16.30 -10.07 -12.60
CA ARG A 91 -16.71 -9.18 -11.51
C ARG A 91 -16.61 -9.86 -10.16
N VAL A 92 -16.30 -9.07 -9.15
CA VAL A 92 -16.34 -9.46 -7.74
C VAL A 92 -17.57 -8.87 -7.06
N GLU A 93 -18.03 -9.47 -5.94
CA GLU A 93 -19.13 -8.92 -5.15
C GLU A 93 -18.71 -7.79 -4.24
N ASN A 94 -17.42 -7.74 -3.89
CA ASN A 94 -16.91 -6.71 -3.01
C ASN A 94 -16.77 -5.41 -3.81
N GLU A 95 -17.61 -4.43 -3.52
CA GLU A 95 -17.62 -3.11 -4.16
C GLU A 95 -16.37 -2.29 -3.83
N ASP A 96 -15.64 -2.69 -2.76
CA ASP A 96 -14.37 -2.05 -2.39
C ASP A 96 -13.19 -2.55 -3.23
N ILE A 97 -13.41 -3.44 -4.20
CA ILE A 97 -12.33 -4.00 -5.03
C ILE A 97 -12.65 -3.82 -6.51
N ILE A 98 -11.75 -3.18 -7.24
CA ILE A 98 -11.76 -3.12 -8.70
C ILE A 98 -10.99 -4.32 -9.25
N VAL A 99 -11.61 -5.04 -10.18
CA VAL A 99 -10.93 -6.07 -10.98
C VAL A 99 -10.35 -5.39 -12.22
N GLY A 100 -9.04 -5.30 -12.21
CA GLY A 100 -8.27 -4.75 -13.33
C GLY A 100 -7.87 -5.81 -14.34
N ASP A 101 -7.15 -5.37 -15.37
CA ASP A 101 -6.61 -6.23 -16.40
C ASP A 101 -5.46 -7.11 -15.89
N ASP A 102 -5.19 -8.23 -16.55
CA ASP A 102 -4.09 -9.17 -16.24
C ASP A 102 -4.11 -9.74 -14.82
N GLY A 103 -5.27 -9.73 -14.14
CA GLY A 103 -5.44 -10.23 -12.78
C GLY A 103 -4.97 -9.25 -11.70
N TYR A 104 -4.88 -7.96 -12.02
CA TYR A 104 -4.70 -6.90 -11.04
C TYR A 104 -5.99 -6.67 -10.27
N LEU A 105 -5.84 -6.47 -8.98
CA LEU A 105 -6.91 -6.04 -8.09
C LEU A 105 -6.49 -4.73 -7.44
N PHE A 106 -7.43 -3.80 -7.34
CA PHE A 106 -7.20 -2.51 -6.73
C PHE A 106 -8.22 -2.25 -5.64
N ASP A 107 -7.80 -1.67 -4.54
CA ASP A 107 -8.70 -1.18 -3.50
C ASP A 107 -9.42 0.08 -3.96
N VAL A 108 -10.71 0.16 -3.63
CA VAL A 108 -11.52 1.37 -3.76
C VAL A 108 -11.49 2.12 -2.44
N TYR A 109 -11.78 1.38 -1.39
CA TYR A 109 -11.85 1.90 -0.04
C TYR A 109 -11.32 0.89 0.97
N ASP A 110 -10.46 1.33 1.86
CA ASP A 110 -9.99 0.53 2.98
C ASP A 110 -10.89 0.79 4.18
N THR A 111 -11.73 -0.21 4.51
CA THR A 111 -12.67 -0.11 5.63
C THR A 111 -12.01 -0.19 6.99
N GLU A 112 -10.79 -0.74 7.07
CA GLU A 112 -10.05 -0.88 8.31
C GLU A 112 -9.43 0.45 8.74
N TYR A 113 -8.87 1.19 7.78
CA TYR A 113 -8.15 2.44 8.04
C TYR A 113 -8.87 3.68 7.51
N GLY A 114 -9.98 3.52 6.78
CA GLY A 114 -10.77 4.65 6.26
C GLY A 114 -10.15 5.35 5.05
N TYR A 115 -9.25 4.70 4.32
CA TYR A 115 -8.60 5.28 3.15
C TYR A 115 -9.43 5.13 1.89
N ASP A 116 -9.55 6.22 1.13
CA ASP A 116 -10.30 6.29 -0.12
C ASP A 116 -9.34 6.48 -1.31
N TYR A 117 -8.95 5.37 -1.91
CA TYR A 117 -8.04 5.36 -3.06
C TYR A 117 -8.66 5.98 -4.32
N VAL A 118 -9.99 5.95 -4.43
CA VAL A 118 -10.70 6.53 -5.57
C VAL A 118 -10.59 8.02 -5.58
N ARG A 119 -10.73 8.67 -4.43
CA ARG A 119 -10.61 10.13 -4.31
C ARG A 119 -9.25 10.63 -4.80
N ASP A 120 -8.18 9.96 -4.41
CA ASP A 120 -6.85 10.26 -4.92
C ASP A 120 -6.78 10.08 -6.45
N TYR A 121 -7.30 8.95 -6.97
CA TYR A 121 -7.24 8.62 -8.38
C TYR A 121 -8.01 9.60 -9.28
N ILE A 122 -9.22 9.99 -8.89
CA ILE A 122 -10.05 10.93 -9.65
C ILE A 122 -9.72 12.40 -9.41
N GLY A 123 -8.80 12.71 -8.49
CA GLY A 123 -8.41 14.06 -8.12
C GLY A 123 -9.51 14.80 -7.39
N GLU A 124 -10.33 14.12 -6.60
CA GLU A 124 -11.46 14.73 -5.90
C GLU A 124 -11.01 15.43 -4.61
N PHE A 125 -11.08 16.75 -4.64
CA PHE A 125 -11.31 17.63 -3.48
C PHE A 125 -10.24 17.70 -2.38
N TYR A 126 -9.02 17.98 -2.77
CA TYR A 126 -8.11 18.59 -1.81
C TYR A 126 -8.08 20.10 -2.05
N SER A 127 -8.41 20.87 -1.03
CA SER A 127 -8.34 22.31 -1.10
C SER A 127 -6.87 22.77 -1.21
N ASP A 128 -6.66 23.98 -1.72
CA ASP A 128 -5.30 24.55 -1.75
C ASP A 128 -4.75 24.74 -0.33
N GLU A 129 -5.63 24.95 0.66
CA GLU A 129 -5.29 25.04 2.06
C GLU A 129 -4.76 23.71 2.61
N GLU A 130 -5.40 22.59 2.26
CA GLU A 130 -4.94 21.24 2.69
C GLU A 130 -3.59 20.88 2.07
N VAL A 131 -3.42 21.16 0.77
CA VAL A 131 -2.13 20.90 0.10
C VAL A 131 -1.03 21.76 0.70
N ARG A 132 -1.32 23.03 1.02
CA ARG A 132 -0.38 23.92 1.70
C ARG A 132 -0.06 23.46 3.10
N ALA A 133 -1.06 23.02 3.86
CA ALA A 133 -0.86 22.46 5.19
C ALA A 133 0.06 21.21 5.17
N LEU A 134 -0.06 20.33 4.16
CA LEU A 134 0.86 19.21 3.96
C LEU A 134 2.30 19.70 3.73
N ALA A 135 2.49 20.69 2.86
CA ALA A 135 3.80 21.27 2.60
C ALA A 135 4.41 21.88 3.87
N ASP A 136 3.62 22.63 4.62
CA ASP A 136 4.08 23.25 5.87
C ASP A 136 4.41 22.19 6.95
N ALA A 137 3.61 21.13 7.07
CA ALA A 137 3.90 20.03 7.99
C ALA A 137 5.21 19.32 7.66
N VAL A 138 5.51 19.10 6.37
CA VAL A 138 6.77 18.45 5.94
C VAL A 138 7.97 19.37 6.15
N LYS A 139 7.84 20.65 5.82
CA LYS A 139 8.90 21.66 6.10
C LYS A 139 9.18 21.75 7.60
N PHE A 140 8.14 21.76 8.42
CA PHE A 140 8.30 21.79 9.87
C PHE A 140 9.03 20.53 10.40
N ARG A 141 8.68 19.33 9.90
CA ARG A 141 9.42 18.10 10.25
C ARG A 141 10.90 18.18 9.85
N ARG A 142 11.18 18.70 8.67
CA ARG A 142 12.57 18.96 8.24
C ARG A 142 13.29 19.87 9.25
N ASP A 143 12.67 20.95 9.67
CA ASP A 143 13.26 21.91 10.58
C ASP A 143 13.51 21.31 11.97
N VAL A 144 12.58 20.45 12.44
CA VAL A 144 12.77 19.68 13.67
C VAL A 144 13.99 18.77 13.57
N PHE A 145 14.09 17.94 12.50
CA PHE A 145 15.24 17.04 12.33
C PHE A 145 16.54 17.81 12.09
N ALA A 146 16.49 18.95 11.42
CA ALA A 146 17.65 19.82 11.28
C ALA A 146 18.15 20.38 12.62
N ALA A 147 17.25 20.69 13.56
CA ALA A 147 17.61 21.09 14.92
C ALA A 147 18.34 19.96 15.69
N TYR A 148 18.02 18.69 15.39
CA TYR A 148 18.77 17.53 15.88
C TYR A 148 20.07 17.25 15.10
N GLY A 149 20.37 18.03 14.05
CA GLY A 149 21.55 17.87 13.21
C GLY A 149 21.41 16.78 12.13
N ALA A 150 20.19 16.35 11.83
CA ALA A 150 19.91 15.33 10.83
C ALA A 150 19.40 15.92 9.51
N GLU A 151 19.82 15.34 8.39
CA GLU A 151 19.21 15.54 7.09
C GLU A 151 17.88 14.81 7.02
N TYR A 152 16.86 15.41 6.44
CA TYR A 152 15.52 14.82 6.39
C TYR A 152 15.04 14.59 4.96
N ARG A 153 14.41 13.46 4.73
CA ARG A 153 13.66 13.16 3.50
C ARG A 153 12.32 12.51 3.83
N LEU A 154 11.27 12.97 3.18
CA LEU A 154 9.98 12.28 3.11
C LEU A 154 9.87 11.59 1.75
N ALA A 155 9.81 10.28 1.75
CA ALA A 155 9.57 9.49 0.54
C ALA A 155 8.10 9.09 0.46
N VAL A 156 7.39 9.60 -0.53
CA VAL A 156 5.96 9.28 -0.75
C VAL A 156 5.86 8.13 -1.74
N ILE A 157 5.37 6.99 -1.25
CA ILE A 157 5.15 5.79 -2.07
C ILE A 157 3.78 5.93 -2.74
N PRO A 158 3.72 5.98 -4.08
CA PRO A 158 2.45 6.14 -4.78
C PRO A 158 1.54 4.94 -4.61
N ASN A 159 0.25 5.14 -4.77
CA ASN A 159 -0.73 4.07 -4.79
C ASN A 159 -0.50 3.17 -6.02
N SER A 160 -0.85 1.89 -5.90
CA SER A 160 -0.81 0.98 -7.05
C SER A 160 -1.70 1.48 -8.20
N GLN A 161 -2.82 2.13 -7.89
CA GLN A 161 -3.71 2.78 -8.87
C GLN A 161 -3.02 3.88 -9.66
N THR A 162 -2.16 4.66 -9.01
CA THR A 162 -1.40 5.75 -9.64
C THR A 162 -0.39 5.21 -10.64
N VAL A 163 0.32 4.13 -10.27
CA VAL A 163 1.41 3.57 -11.09
C VAL A 163 0.91 2.59 -12.14
N CYS A 164 -0.10 1.78 -11.80
CA CYS A 164 -0.66 0.74 -12.66
C CYS A 164 -1.99 1.17 -13.31
N SER A 165 -2.16 2.46 -13.57
CA SER A 165 -3.40 3.02 -14.14
C SER A 165 -3.79 2.40 -15.48
N ASP A 166 -2.82 1.88 -16.24
CA ASP A 166 -3.04 1.12 -17.48
C ASP A 166 -3.73 -0.25 -17.26
N LYS A 167 -3.79 -0.72 -16.02
CA LYS A 167 -4.47 -1.96 -15.63
C LYS A 167 -5.88 -1.71 -15.08
N ILE A 168 -6.25 -0.45 -14.83
CA ILE A 168 -7.58 -0.09 -14.36
C ILE A 168 -8.54 -0.09 -15.55
N PRO A 169 -9.72 -0.70 -15.44
CA PRO A 169 -10.66 -0.79 -16.55
C PRO A 169 -11.13 0.58 -17.04
N ASP A 170 -11.32 0.73 -18.35
CA ASP A 170 -11.74 1.99 -19.00
C ASP A 170 -13.03 2.60 -18.41
N TYR A 171 -13.94 1.76 -17.91
CA TYR A 171 -15.18 2.26 -17.30
C TYR A 171 -14.96 3.05 -15.99
N PHE A 172 -13.81 2.88 -15.38
CA PHE A 172 -13.44 3.61 -14.17
C PHE A 172 -12.89 5.01 -14.47
N GLY A 173 -12.44 5.24 -15.70
CA GLY A 173 -11.85 6.50 -16.17
C GLY A 173 -10.32 6.52 -16.04
N SER A 174 -9.74 7.64 -16.44
CA SER A 174 -8.30 7.87 -16.35
C SER A 174 -7.94 8.54 -15.02
N ILE A 175 -6.72 8.31 -14.56
CA ILE A 175 -6.18 9.05 -13.42
C ILE A 175 -6.23 10.57 -13.67
N SER A 176 -6.59 11.34 -12.67
CA SER A 176 -6.57 12.79 -12.74
C SER A 176 -5.12 13.30 -12.75
N PRO A 177 -4.83 14.33 -13.54
CA PRO A 177 -3.55 15.04 -13.40
C PRO A 177 -3.42 15.85 -12.10
N ASP A 178 -4.57 16.11 -11.44
CA ASP A 178 -4.68 16.95 -10.23
C ASP A 178 -4.92 16.11 -8.96
N THR A 179 -4.21 14.97 -8.82
CA THR A 179 -4.26 14.21 -7.58
C THR A 179 -3.64 15.00 -6.43
N ARG A 180 -3.97 14.63 -5.19
CA ARG A 180 -3.35 15.24 -3.99
C ARG A 180 -1.84 15.19 -4.05
N LEU A 181 -1.27 14.02 -4.37
CA LEU A 181 0.17 13.85 -4.50
C LEU A 181 0.74 14.76 -5.60
N ALA A 182 0.12 14.81 -6.78
CA ALA A 182 0.61 15.66 -7.88
C ALA A 182 0.63 17.14 -7.50
N ARG A 183 -0.43 17.66 -6.86
CA ARG A 183 -0.51 19.04 -6.39
C ARG A 183 0.49 19.33 -5.27
N PHE A 184 0.62 18.42 -4.33
CA PHE A 184 1.60 18.53 -3.24
C PHE A 184 3.03 18.55 -3.77
N SER A 185 3.40 17.63 -4.69
CA SER A 185 4.70 17.60 -5.34
C SER A 185 4.98 18.89 -6.12
N ALA A 186 3.98 19.39 -6.86
CA ALA A 186 4.13 20.63 -7.61
C ALA A 186 4.40 21.84 -6.69
N LEU A 187 3.67 21.93 -5.56
CA LEU A 187 3.88 23.00 -4.58
C LEU A 187 5.29 22.94 -3.96
N MET A 188 5.74 21.75 -3.52
CA MET A 188 7.07 21.58 -2.95
C MET A 188 8.16 21.98 -3.96
N ALA A 189 8.01 21.59 -5.22
CA ALA A 189 8.93 21.97 -6.29
C ALA A 189 8.92 23.49 -6.58
N GLU A 190 7.73 24.13 -6.58
CA GLU A 190 7.59 25.58 -6.76
C GLU A 190 8.28 26.37 -5.64
N GLU A 191 8.20 25.88 -4.41
CA GLU A 191 8.87 26.47 -3.25
C GLU A 191 10.36 26.16 -3.17
N GLY A 192 10.87 25.32 -4.08
CA GLY A 192 12.28 24.91 -4.12
C GLY A 192 12.69 23.96 -3.00
N GLU A 193 11.74 23.23 -2.43
CA GLU A 193 11.95 22.29 -1.35
C GLU A 193 12.38 20.91 -1.86
N ASP A 194 13.51 20.42 -1.40
CA ASP A 194 14.09 19.13 -1.80
C ASP A 194 13.92 18.01 -0.77
N CYS A 195 13.27 18.29 0.36
CA CYS A 195 13.06 17.32 1.42
C CYS A 195 11.98 16.27 1.12
N MET A 196 11.19 16.47 0.07
CA MET A 196 10.20 15.50 -0.40
C MET A 196 10.70 14.74 -1.62
N VAL A 197 10.55 13.42 -1.62
CA VAL A 197 10.85 12.52 -2.73
C VAL A 197 9.53 11.94 -3.24
N ASP A 198 9.05 12.45 -4.36
CA ASP A 198 7.88 11.91 -5.07
C ASP A 198 8.31 10.71 -5.92
N LEU A 199 7.97 9.53 -5.44
CA LEU A 199 8.30 8.29 -6.14
C LEU A 199 7.40 8.03 -7.36
N SER A 200 6.27 8.72 -7.52
CA SER A 200 5.45 8.62 -8.73
C SER A 200 6.20 9.13 -9.96
N ALA A 201 6.98 10.20 -9.80
CA ALA A 201 7.84 10.73 -10.86
C ALA A 201 8.91 9.72 -11.33
N THR A 202 9.33 8.81 -10.44
CA THR A 202 10.27 7.73 -10.79
C THR A 202 9.57 6.52 -11.37
N PHE A 203 8.42 6.12 -10.79
CA PHE A 203 7.75 4.86 -11.11
C PHE A 203 6.97 4.93 -12.43
N CYS A 204 6.17 5.97 -12.62
CA CYS A 204 5.29 6.07 -13.78
C CYS A 204 6.04 6.02 -15.14
N PRO A 205 7.27 6.58 -15.30
CA PRO A 205 8.02 6.48 -16.54
C PRO A 205 8.66 5.11 -16.80
N ILE A 206 8.69 4.20 -15.80
CA ILE A 206 9.33 2.89 -15.97
C ILE A 206 8.47 2.04 -16.92
N PRO A 207 9.04 1.51 -18.03
CA PRO A 207 8.32 0.55 -18.84
C PRO A 207 7.89 -0.65 -18.00
N ASP A 208 6.63 -1.06 -18.16
CA ASP A 208 6.05 -2.15 -17.35
C ASP A 208 6.09 -1.86 -15.81
N ALA A 209 5.85 -0.61 -15.41
CA ALA A 209 5.85 -0.17 -14.00
C ALA A 209 4.92 -1.01 -13.10
N TRP A 210 3.91 -1.67 -13.70
CA TRP A 210 3.06 -2.62 -13.02
C TRP A 210 3.84 -3.79 -12.37
N GLN A 211 5.06 -4.09 -12.78
CA GLN A 211 5.92 -5.10 -12.15
C GLN A 211 6.49 -4.65 -10.79
N LEU A 212 6.35 -3.39 -10.41
CA LEU A 212 6.84 -2.87 -9.14
C LEU A 212 5.92 -3.21 -7.96
N TYR A 213 4.67 -3.56 -8.25
CA TYR A 213 3.64 -3.90 -7.27
C TYR A 213 3.25 -5.39 -7.33
N ASN A 214 2.71 -5.87 -6.22
CA ASN A 214 1.99 -7.13 -6.19
C ASN A 214 0.61 -6.93 -6.83
N ASN A 215 0.18 -7.82 -7.70
CA ASN A 215 -1.09 -7.64 -8.42
C ASN A 215 -2.35 -7.95 -7.59
N THR A 216 -2.21 -8.45 -6.38
CA THR A 216 -3.33 -8.78 -5.48
C THR A 216 -3.17 -8.17 -4.09
N GLU A 217 -2.37 -7.12 -4.00
CA GLU A 217 -2.06 -6.36 -2.79
C GLU A 217 -1.69 -4.92 -3.18
N ASN A 218 -1.83 -3.97 -2.26
CA ASN A 218 -1.42 -2.58 -2.51
C ASN A 218 0.08 -2.33 -2.25
N SER A 219 0.82 -3.34 -1.86
CA SER A 219 2.23 -3.21 -1.50
C SER A 219 3.16 -3.34 -2.71
N VAL A 220 4.29 -2.66 -2.63
CA VAL A 220 5.39 -2.87 -3.57
C VAL A 220 6.01 -4.26 -3.37
N ASN A 221 6.67 -4.76 -4.39
CA ASN A 221 7.49 -5.98 -4.28
C ASN A 221 8.99 -5.63 -4.17
N SER A 222 9.87 -6.64 -4.16
CA SER A 222 11.31 -6.39 -4.03
C SER A 222 11.89 -5.51 -5.14
N LEU A 223 11.32 -5.53 -6.33
CA LEU A 223 11.76 -4.66 -7.43
C LEU A 223 11.34 -3.21 -7.17
N GLY A 224 10.07 -2.98 -6.76
CA GLY A 224 9.59 -1.66 -6.36
C GLY A 224 10.38 -1.09 -5.20
N ALA A 225 10.63 -1.89 -4.16
CA ALA A 225 11.46 -1.49 -3.03
C ALA A 225 12.89 -1.10 -3.44
N TYR A 226 13.49 -1.79 -4.43
CA TYR A 226 14.78 -1.40 -4.97
C TYR A 226 14.76 -0.01 -5.63
N TYR A 227 13.73 0.29 -6.40
CA TYR A 227 13.59 1.61 -7.02
C TYR A 227 13.33 2.71 -5.99
N ILE A 228 12.55 2.44 -4.93
CA ILE A 228 12.39 3.35 -3.79
C ILE A 228 13.75 3.65 -3.17
N TYR A 229 14.46 2.61 -2.75
CA TYR A 229 15.79 2.71 -2.16
C TYR A 229 16.75 3.53 -3.01
N ARG A 230 16.82 3.23 -4.30
CA ARG A 230 17.71 3.92 -5.25
C ARG A 230 17.37 5.40 -5.37
N THR A 231 16.10 5.73 -5.58
CA THR A 231 15.64 7.10 -5.76
C THR A 231 15.87 7.94 -4.51
N VAL A 232 15.56 7.38 -3.35
CA VAL A 232 15.82 8.05 -2.07
C VAL A 232 17.31 8.25 -1.83
N PHE A 233 18.14 7.23 -2.10
CA PHE A 233 19.59 7.36 -2.00
C PHE A 233 20.12 8.47 -2.91
N GLU A 234 19.69 8.50 -4.18
CA GLU A 234 20.11 9.51 -5.17
C GLU A 234 19.62 10.94 -4.81
N SER A 235 18.58 11.08 -3.97
CA SER A 235 18.06 12.37 -3.47
C SER A 235 18.86 12.95 -2.30
N LEU A 236 19.71 12.15 -1.66
CA LEU A 236 20.49 12.61 -0.51
C LEU A 236 21.65 13.50 -0.95
N PRO A 237 22.03 14.49 -0.11
CA PRO A 237 23.22 15.31 -0.36
C PRO A 237 24.50 14.48 -0.54
N ALA A 238 25.39 14.96 -1.42
CA ALA A 238 26.66 14.27 -1.75
C ALA A 238 27.48 13.86 -0.52
N LYS A 239 27.47 14.67 0.54
CA LYS A 239 28.17 14.35 1.81
C LYS A 239 27.75 13.00 2.44
N TYR A 240 26.55 12.48 2.07
CA TYR A 240 26.03 11.21 2.58
C TYR A 240 26.10 10.08 1.53
N THR A 241 26.32 10.41 0.27
CA THR A 241 26.31 9.44 -0.84
C THR A 241 27.67 9.28 -1.50
N GLU A 242 28.56 10.30 -1.44
CA GLU A 242 29.88 10.23 -2.02
C GLU A 242 30.75 9.17 -1.32
N GLY A 243 31.28 8.24 -2.11
CA GLY A 243 32.04 7.09 -1.58
C GLY A 243 31.21 5.98 -0.98
N HIS A 244 29.89 6.10 -0.96
CA HIS A 244 28.98 5.04 -0.56
C HIS A 244 28.56 4.20 -1.77
N TRP A 245 28.38 2.92 -1.53
CA TRP A 245 28.07 2.00 -2.59
C TRP A 245 26.55 1.81 -2.72
N LEU A 246 25.97 2.35 -3.77
CA LEU A 246 24.62 1.99 -4.20
C LEU A 246 24.63 0.57 -4.72
N ILE A 247 23.80 -0.33 -4.17
CA ILE A 247 23.71 -1.72 -4.62
C ILE A 247 23.41 -1.73 -6.13
N PRO A 248 24.32 -2.25 -6.98
CA PRO A 248 24.09 -2.23 -8.42
C PRO A 248 22.93 -3.14 -8.80
N PHE A 249 22.05 -2.67 -9.67
CA PHE A 249 20.90 -3.45 -10.15
C PHE A 249 21.33 -4.81 -10.72
N ASP A 250 22.40 -4.84 -11.50
CA ASP A 250 22.93 -6.05 -12.14
C ASP A 250 23.48 -7.08 -11.15
N SER A 251 23.74 -6.69 -9.90
CA SER A 251 24.15 -7.62 -8.83
C SER A 251 22.98 -8.36 -8.22
N LEU A 252 21.77 -7.91 -8.48
CA LEU A 252 20.52 -8.44 -7.93
C LEU A 252 19.90 -9.44 -8.93
N ARG A 253 19.48 -10.58 -8.42
CA ARG A 253 18.79 -11.60 -9.22
C ARG A 253 17.32 -11.65 -8.82
N PHE A 254 16.54 -10.80 -9.43
CA PHE A 254 15.10 -10.83 -9.25
C PHE A 254 14.49 -12.07 -9.90
N ILE A 255 13.55 -12.70 -9.20
CA ILE A 255 12.78 -13.83 -9.72
C ILE A 255 11.28 -13.52 -9.62
N THR A 256 10.56 -13.80 -10.69
CA THR A 256 9.10 -13.70 -10.67
C THR A 256 8.51 -14.98 -10.10
N GLN A 257 7.67 -14.85 -9.09
CA GLN A 257 6.97 -15.95 -8.44
C GLN A 257 5.47 -15.81 -8.59
N LEU A 258 4.79 -16.95 -8.71
CA LEU A 258 3.33 -17.04 -8.68
C LEU A 258 2.92 -17.77 -7.41
N THR A 259 2.25 -17.07 -6.53
CA THR A 259 1.70 -17.61 -5.29
C THR A 259 0.17 -17.58 -5.31
N ASP A 260 -0.48 -18.05 -4.27
CA ASP A 260 -1.90 -17.80 -4.08
C ASP A 260 -2.15 -16.30 -3.94
N GLY A 261 -3.34 -15.84 -4.35
CA GLY A 261 -3.72 -14.44 -4.23
C GLY A 261 -3.66 -13.96 -2.78
N ARG A 262 -3.22 -12.71 -2.60
CA ARG A 262 -3.00 -12.12 -1.28
C ARG A 262 -4.24 -11.37 -0.78
N THR A 263 -4.04 -10.30 -0.05
CA THR A 263 -5.08 -9.60 0.73
C THR A 263 -6.30 -9.23 -0.09
N LEU A 264 -6.15 -8.58 -1.25
CA LEU A 264 -7.29 -8.19 -2.09
C LEU A 264 -8.00 -9.41 -2.69
N ALA A 265 -7.24 -10.39 -3.16
CA ALA A 265 -7.82 -11.62 -3.69
C ALA A 265 -8.54 -12.44 -2.59
N ARG A 266 -8.06 -12.40 -1.35
CA ARG A 266 -8.70 -13.03 -0.20
C ARG A 266 -9.99 -12.32 0.18
N ARG A 267 -9.98 -10.96 0.24
CA ARG A 267 -11.18 -10.15 0.45
C ARG A 267 -12.24 -10.38 -0.63
N ALA A 268 -11.80 -10.61 -1.87
CA ALA A 268 -12.66 -10.98 -2.99
C ALA A 268 -13.09 -12.46 -2.98
N GLY A 269 -12.56 -13.31 -2.11
CA GLY A 269 -12.81 -14.76 -2.10
C GLY A 269 -12.20 -15.51 -3.28
N LEU A 270 -11.19 -14.94 -3.91
CA LEU A 270 -10.58 -15.41 -5.16
C LEU A 270 -9.10 -15.81 -4.99
N GLU A 271 -8.60 -16.00 -3.78
CA GLU A 271 -7.18 -16.27 -3.49
C GLU A 271 -6.60 -17.51 -4.20
N LYS A 272 -7.47 -18.46 -4.58
CA LYS A 272 -7.07 -19.66 -5.34
C LYS A 272 -7.26 -19.52 -6.85
N VAL A 273 -7.91 -18.44 -7.29
CA VAL A 273 -8.27 -18.20 -8.70
C VAL A 273 -7.34 -17.15 -9.30
N ILE A 274 -7.21 -16.02 -8.63
CA ILE A 274 -6.31 -14.95 -9.04
C ILE A 274 -4.98 -15.18 -8.33
N ARG A 275 -3.96 -15.50 -9.12
CA ARG A 275 -2.61 -15.74 -8.60
C ARG A 275 -1.90 -14.43 -8.34
N ASN A 276 -1.24 -14.34 -7.19
CA ASN A 276 -0.34 -13.22 -6.94
C ASN A 276 0.94 -13.41 -7.74
N ARG A 277 1.26 -12.43 -8.57
CA ARG A 277 2.55 -12.32 -9.24
C ARG A 277 3.40 -11.34 -8.44
N THR A 278 4.49 -11.82 -7.90
CA THR A 278 5.44 -11.00 -7.16
C THR A 278 6.84 -11.14 -7.75
N VAL A 279 7.60 -10.05 -7.69
CA VAL A 279 9.03 -10.07 -8.00
C VAL A 279 9.79 -10.06 -6.67
N SER A 280 10.60 -11.06 -6.43
CA SER A 280 11.31 -11.23 -5.17
C SER A 280 12.80 -11.44 -5.38
N LEU A 281 13.58 -11.11 -4.34
CA LEU A 281 14.98 -11.50 -4.23
C LEU A 281 15.08 -12.84 -3.47
N PRO A 282 15.90 -13.77 -3.92
CA PRO A 282 16.21 -14.94 -3.13
C PRO A 282 16.82 -14.55 -1.78
N SER A 283 16.35 -15.15 -0.70
CA SER A 283 16.76 -14.83 0.68
C SER A 283 18.27 -14.96 0.95
N GLU A 284 18.98 -15.70 0.11
CA GLU A 284 20.44 -15.82 0.19
C GLU A 284 21.18 -14.54 -0.21
N THR A 285 20.54 -13.70 -1.03
CA THR A 285 21.14 -12.44 -1.50
C THR A 285 21.14 -11.40 -0.38
N THR A 286 20.09 -11.35 0.43
CA THR A 286 19.92 -10.36 1.50
C THR A 286 20.57 -10.78 2.80
N LYS A 287 20.48 -12.06 3.21
CA LYS A 287 21.08 -12.58 4.45
C LYS A 287 22.60 -12.37 4.56
N LYS A 288 23.28 -12.21 3.44
CA LYS A 288 24.72 -11.98 3.41
C LYS A 288 25.14 -10.65 4.04
N TYR A 289 24.22 -9.68 4.07
CA TYR A 289 24.54 -8.28 4.40
C TYR A 289 23.91 -7.77 5.70
N ILE A 290 22.97 -8.51 6.34
CA ILE A 290 22.13 -8.00 7.43
C ILE A 290 22.32 -8.80 8.72
N THR A 291 22.55 -8.08 9.81
CA THR A 291 22.43 -8.60 11.19
C THR A 291 21.41 -7.72 11.91
N PHE A 292 20.36 -8.35 12.41
CA PHE A 292 19.35 -7.66 13.23
C PHE A 292 19.85 -7.48 14.66
N GLY A 293 19.59 -6.32 15.23
CA GLY A 293 19.80 -6.00 16.64
C GLY A 293 18.72 -5.02 17.10
N TYR A 294 18.53 -4.93 18.40
CA TYR A 294 17.64 -3.95 19.01
C TYR A 294 18.46 -2.89 19.70
N PHE A 295 18.08 -1.63 19.52
CA PHE A 295 18.63 -0.48 20.21
C PHE A 295 17.49 0.33 20.80
N PHE A 296 17.17 0.11 22.09
CA PHE A 296 16.00 0.66 22.76
C PHE A 296 14.70 0.34 22.02
N ASP A 297 13.91 1.38 21.65
CA ASP A 297 12.67 1.25 20.89
C ASP A 297 12.90 1.25 19.38
N ILE A 298 14.16 1.34 18.95
CA ILE A 298 14.55 1.29 17.54
C ILE A 298 15.11 -0.09 17.26
N GLU A 299 14.48 -0.80 16.32
CA GLU A 299 15.08 -1.96 15.72
C GLU A 299 16.24 -1.50 14.85
N ALA A 300 17.45 -1.94 15.16
CA ALA A 300 18.63 -1.61 14.37
C ALA A 300 19.06 -2.80 13.53
N THR A 301 19.21 -2.56 12.24
CA THR A 301 19.84 -3.51 11.33
C THR A 301 21.30 -3.09 11.13
N TYR A 302 22.20 -4.03 11.35
CA TYR A 302 23.63 -3.80 11.09
C TYR A 302 24.03 -4.52 9.83
N SER A 303 24.64 -3.82 8.88
CA SER A 303 25.21 -4.51 7.72
C SER A 303 26.42 -5.34 8.15
N LYS A 304 26.43 -6.63 7.79
CA LYS A 304 27.59 -7.52 7.92
C LYS A 304 28.55 -7.42 6.74
N SER A 305 28.51 -6.36 5.93
CA SER A 305 29.24 -6.37 4.69
C SER A 305 30.75 -6.41 4.96
N GLU A 306 31.46 -7.24 4.20
CA GLU A 306 32.91 -7.17 4.01
C GLU A 306 33.33 -5.76 3.51
N TYR A 307 32.39 -5.03 2.95
CA TYR A 307 32.52 -3.62 2.50
C TYR A 307 32.52 -2.60 3.63
N ARG A 308 32.19 -3.01 4.86
CA ARG A 308 32.07 -2.09 6.01
C ARG A 308 33.37 -1.37 6.34
N ASP A 309 34.52 -1.99 6.06
CA ASP A 309 35.83 -1.46 6.37
C ASP A 309 36.38 -0.53 5.28
N GLU A 310 35.78 -0.55 4.08
CA GLU A 310 36.22 0.24 2.92
C GLU A 310 35.56 1.64 2.87
N ILE A 311 34.47 1.89 3.60
CA ILE A 311 33.76 3.16 3.61
C ILE A 311 34.29 4.02 4.77
N PRO A 312 34.97 5.14 4.48
CA PRO A 312 35.67 5.94 5.50
C PRO A 312 34.72 6.67 6.47
N VAL A 313 33.51 7.01 6.05
CA VAL A 313 32.48 7.66 6.86
C VAL A 313 31.15 6.98 6.59
N LYS A 314 30.52 6.45 7.62
CA LYS A 314 29.24 5.75 7.53
C LYS A 314 28.20 6.57 8.26
N PRO A 315 27.29 7.26 7.52
CA PRO A 315 26.21 7.96 8.21
C PRO A 315 25.29 6.98 8.92
N THR A 316 24.84 7.40 10.07
CA THR A 316 23.76 6.74 10.82
C THR A 316 22.44 7.16 10.17
N VAL A 317 21.67 6.19 9.71
CA VAL A 317 20.40 6.42 9.01
C VAL A 317 19.25 5.88 9.83
N LEU A 318 18.23 6.69 10.08
CA LEU A 318 16.98 6.27 10.68
C LEU A 318 15.89 6.21 9.59
N LEU A 319 15.29 5.05 9.44
CA LEU A 319 14.13 4.83 8.58
C LEU A 319 12.87 4.84 9.46
N GLU A 320 11.96 5.74 9.20
CA GLU A 320 10.68 5.81 9.88
C GLU A 320 9.56 5.48 8.91
N PHE A 321 8.81 4.45 9.21
CA PHE A 321 7.67 4.01 8.42
C PHE A 321 6.40 4.57 9.05
N LEU A 322 5.90 5.66 8.48
CA LEU A 322 4.67 6.31 8.92
C LEU A 322 3.45 5.51 8.49
N SER A 323 3.58 4.70 7.45
CA SER A 323 2.52 3.87 6.90
C SER A 323 3.08 2.63 6.18
N GLY A 324 2.19 1.81 5.64
CA GLY A 324 2.56 0.63 4.88
C GLY A 324 2.56 -0.67 5.70
N ASP A 325 2.65 -1.80 5.00
CA ASP A 325 2.67 -3.12 5.63
C ASP A 325 4.09 -3.53 6.10
N GLU A 326 4.17 -4.62 6.85
CA GLU A 326 5.46 -5.13 7.36
C GLU A 326 6.43 -5.53 6.24
N TRP A 327 5.93 -5.90 5.06
CA TRP A 327 6.77 -6.33 3.94
C TRP A 327 7.52 -5.17 3.31
N ASP A 328 6.86 -4.03 3.10
CA ASP A 328 7.50 -2.82 2.59
C ASP A 328 8.66 -2.41 3.50
N LYS A 329 8.42 -2.47 4.81
CA LYS A 329 9.37 -2.13 5.87
C LYS A 329 10.60 -3.04 5.85
N ILE A 330 10.38 -4.35 5.78
CA ILE A 330 11.47 -5.33 5.74
C ILE A 330 12.31 -5.14 4.47
N LEU A 331 11.66 -5.05 3.30
CA LEU A 331 12.35 -4.92 2.02
C LEU A 331 13.21 -3.67 1.94
N LEU A 332 12.67 -2.51 2.38
CA LEU A 332 13.41 -1.25 2.37
C LEU A 332 14.58 -1.29 3.37
N SER A 333 14.34 -1.77 4.59
CA SER A 333 15.40 -1.90 5.59
C SER A 333 16.57 -2.76 5.11
N GLU A 334 16.29 -3.82 4.35
CA GLU A 334 17.32 -4.68 3.77
C GLU A 334 18.23 -3.91 2.80
N TYR A 335 17.67 -3.13 1.88
CA TYR A 335 18.46 -2.37 0.91
C TYR A 335 19.31 -1.29 1.57
N PHE A 336 18.72 -0.50 2.46
CA PHE A 336 19.43 0.57 3.15
C PHE A 336 20.55 0.03 4.03
N SER A 337 20.32 -1.08 4.73
CA SER A 337 21.35 -1.74 5.55
C SER A 337 22.52 -2.28 4.73
N GLY A 338 22.30 -2.62 3.47
CA GLY A 338 23.37 -3.03 2.56
C GLY A 338 24.28 -1.89 2.12
N THR A 339 23.82 -0.65 2.26
CA THR A 339 24.53 0.56 1.80
C THR A 339 25.15 1.33 2.95
N PHE A 340 24.38 1.65 3.99
CA PHE A 340 24.81 2.46 5.12
C PHE A 340 25.40 1.62 6.25
N GLY A 341 26.18 2.26 7.12
CA GLY A 341 26.86 1.57 8.22
C GLY A 341 25.92 1.16 9.33
N ASP A 342 25.19 2.13 9.85
CA ASP A 342 24.23 1.92 10.94
C ASP A 342 22.86 2.41 10.49
N VAL A 343 21.93 1.49 10.41
CA VAL A 343 20.55 1.76 9.98
C VAL A 343 19.62 1.31 11.09
N GLY A 344 18.92 2.26 11.69
CA GLY A 344 17.79 2.00 12.58
C GLY A 344 16.49 2.10 11.82
N TYR A 345 15.46 1.38 12.26
CA TYR A 345 14.13 1.57 11.72
C TYR A 345 13.08 1.52 12.82
N ARG A 346 12.05 2.31 12.66
CA ARG A 346 10.90 2.30 13.57
C ARG A 346 9.59 2.45 12.79
N PHE A 347 8.51 2.13 13.49
CA PHE A 347 7.15 2.19 12.97
C PHE A 347 6.33 3.16 13.80
N GLY A 348 5.47 3.92 13.16
CA GLY A 348 4.55 4.84 13.78
C GLY A 348 4.78 6.29 13.38
N HIS A 349 3.80 7.10 13.72
CA HIS A 349 3.77 8.52 13.33
C HIS A 349 4.35 9.44 14.40
N ASP A 350 4.44 8.98 15.64
CA ASP A 350 4.95 9.75 16.77
C ASP A 350 6.46 9.93 16.71
N LEU A 351 6.94 11.08 17.13
CA LEU A 351 8.36 11.35 17.25
C LEU A 351 8.87 10.90 18.63
N SER A 352 9.83 9.99 18.66
CA SER A 352 10.52 9.62 19.89
C SER A 352 11.80 10.42 20.05
N THR A 353 11.74 11.52 20.80
CA THR A 353 12.90 12.38 21.07
C THR A 353 14.02 11.65 21.78
N ASP A 354 13.67 10.74 22.70
CA ASP A 354 14.65 9.90 23.42
C ASP A 354 15.38 8.96 22.47
N ALA A 355 14.65 8.32 21.55
CA ALA A 355 15.24 7.45 20.54
C ALA A 355 16.17 8.22 19.58
N ILE A 356 15.74 9.38 19.08
CA ILE A 356 16.57 10.22 18.22
C ILE A 356 17.81 10.72 18.95
N GLY A 357 17.66 11.21 20.16
CA GLY A 357 18.77 11.69 20.98
C GLY A 357 19.83 10.61 21.28
N ARG A 358 19.40 9.36 21.43
CA ARG A 358 20.30 8.21 21.67
C ARG A 358 20.90 7.65 20.39
N PHE A 359 20.09 7.49 19.33
CA PHE A 359 20.55 6.95 18.04
C PHE A 359 21.38 7.98 17.27
N ARG A 360 21.08 9.26 17.42
CA ARG A 360 21.73 10.39 16.76
C ARG A 360 21.86 10.20 15.25
N PRO A 361 20.76 10.04 14.54
CA PRO A 361 20.80 9.85 13.11
C PRO A 361 21.38 11.07 12.42
N GLN A 362 22.21 10.85 11.41
CA GLN A 362 22.68 11.92 10.52
C GLN A 362 21.74 12.12 9.34
N VAL A 363 20.93 11.09 9.02
CA VAL A 363 19.88 11.12 8.01
C VAL A 363 18.64 10.46 8.57
N VAL A 364 17.51 11.11 8.39
CA VAL A 364 16.17 10.55 8.69
C VAL A 364 15.39 10.46 7.40
N ILE A 365 14.86 9.30 7.11
CA ILE A 365 14.01 9.05 5.95
C ILE A 365 12.67 8.55 6.43
N GLN A 366 11.63 9.33 6.23
CA GLN A 366 10.25 8.93 6.50
C GLN A 366 9.59 8.38 5.23
N PHE A 367 8.91 7.26 5.35
CA PHE A 367 8.13 6.64 4.28
C PHE A 367 6.65 6.76 4.59
N ILE A 368 5.88 7.23 3.64
CA ILE A 368 4.42 7.32 3.73
C ILE A 368 3.79 6.92 2.39
N HIS A 369 2.66 6.21 2.45
CA HIS A 369 1.88 5.93 1.26
C HIS A 369 1.01 7.12 0.85
N GLU A 370 0.78 7.28 -0.45
CA GLU A 370 -0.02 8.38 -1.03
C GLU A 370 -1.40 8.51 -0.38
N ASN A 371 -2.08 7.40 -0.15
CA ASN A 371 -3.41 7.38 0.48
C ASN A 371 -3.40 7.85 1.95
N GLU A 372 -2.24 7.84 2.60
CA GLU A 372 -2.10 8.17 4.03
C GLU A 372 -1.51 9.57 4.27
N LEU A 373 -1.31 10.37 3.23
CA LEU A 373 -0.73 11.73 3.35
C LEU A 373 -1.44 12.61 4.38
N SER A 374 -2.75 12.45 4.56
CA SER A 374 -3.52 13.20 5.56
C SER A 374 -3.08 12.94 7.01
N ALA A 375 -2.44 11.81 7.27
CA ALA A 375 -1.90 11.50 8.61
C ALA A 375 -0.79 12.47 9.03
N LEU A 376 -0.13 13.14 8.08
CA LEU A 376 0.85 14.19 8.38
C LEU A 376 0.21 15.42 9.05
N LEU A 377 -1.10 15.60 8.91
CA LEU A 377 -1.88 16.70 9.48
C LEU A 377 -2.55 16.34 10.81
N ASP A 378 -2.33 15.14 11.33
CA ASP A 378 -2.91 14.73 12.62
C ASP A 378 -2.40 15.66 13.73
N PRO A 379 -3.31 16.32 14.50
CA PRO A 379 -2.91 17.26 15.54
C PRO A 379 -2.08 16.64 16.65
N VAL A 380 -2.35 15.36 17.00
CA VAL A 380 -1.62 14.66 18.04
C VAL A 380 -0.18 14.40 17.61
N ILE A 381 -0.02 14.02 16.33
CA ILE A 381 1.31 13.81 15.74
C ILE A 381 2.05 15.14 15.63
N THR A 382 1.39 16.19 15.18
CA THR A 382 1.97 17.55 15.07
C THR A 382 2.48 18.03 16.44
N GLU A 383 1.71 17.85 17.50
CA GLU A 383 2.09 18.23 18.86
C GLU A 383 3.39 17.53 19.31
N THR A 384 3.61 16.27 18.92
CA THR A 384 4.88 15.57 19.28
C THR A 384 6.10 16.23 18.65
N TYR A 385 5.97 16.72 17.40
CA TYR A 385 7.04 17.45 16.72
C TYR A 385 7.23 18.86 17.29
N GLU A 386 6.17 19.57 17.66
CA GLU A 386 6.23 20.89 18.30
C GLU A 386 6.97 20.81 19.64
N ASN A 387 6.62 19.84 20.47
CA ASN A 387 7.27 19.61 21.76
C ASN A 387 8.77 19.28 21.58
N ALA A 388 9.09 18.41 20.63
CA ALA A 388 10.47 18.03 20.32
C ALA A 388 11.30 19.23 19.87
N TYR A 389 10.73 20.09 19.01
CA TYR A 389 11.40 21.29 18.56
C TYR A 389 11.66 22.28 19.68
N ALA A 390 10.67 22.50 20.55
CA ALA A 390 10.80 23.38 21.71
C ALA A 390 11.90 22.90 22.68
N ASP A 391 11.97 21.58 22.93
CA ASP A 391 12.99 20.99 23.81
C ASP A 391 14.41 21.23 23.27
N VAL A 392 14.63 20.98 21.97
CA VAL A 392 15.96 21.17 21.35
C VAL A 392 16.38 22.63 21.34
N MET A 393 15.45 23.54 21.05
CA MET A 393 15.74 24.98 21.04
C MET A 393 16.07 25.52 22.44
N SER A 394 15.37 25.04 23.48
CA SER A 394 15.66 25.38 24.87
C SER A 394 17.04 24.90 25.30
N ASP A 395 17.43 23.68 24.91
CA ASP A 395 18.77 23.13 25.20
C ASP A 395 19.89 23.89 24.46
N ALA A 396 19.61 24.42 23.28
CA ALA A 396 20.59 25.22 22.54
C ALA A 396 20.84 26.60 23.20
N GLU A 397 19.77 27.29 23.64
CA GLU A 397 19.87 28.57 24.33
C GLU A 397 20.65 28.44 25.67
N THR A 398 20.41 27.36 26.40
CA THR A 398 21.12 27.11 27.69
C THR A 398 22.63 26.94 27.48
N LYS A 399 23.04 26.33 26.34
CA LYS A 399 24.47 26.11 26.04
C LYS A 399 25.18 27.35 25.48
N GLU A 400 24.46 28.32 24.95
CA GLU A 400 25.05 29.61 24.50
C GLU A 400 25.25 30.57 25.71
N GLU A 401 24.54 30.36 26.81
CA GLU A 401 24.66 31.17 28.04
C GLU A 401 25.76 30.66 29.00
N GLU A 402 26.27 29.45 28.81
CA GLU A 402 27.41 28.88 29.55
C GLU A 402 28.75 29.16 28.84
#